data_d24b3b46e1d668b1099475a3191f0197
#
_entry.id   d24b3b46e1d668b1099475a3191f0197
#
_cell.length_a   1.000
_cell.length_b   1.000
_cell.length_c   1.000
_cell.angle_alpha   90.00
_cell.angle_beta   90.00
_cell.angle_gamma   90.00
#
_symmetry.space_group_name_H-M   'P 1'
#
loop_
_entity.id
_entity.type
_entity.pdbx_description
1 polymer ?
#
loop_
_entity_poly.entity_id
_entity_poly.type
_entity_poly.pdbx_seq_one_letter_code
_entity_poly.pdbx_strand_id
1 'polypeptide(L)'
;MEVELGNEGGKLRFEQVETHSEFTHLLVRLDDGGFSGSTDIWEGGGMRPTLAPFFEELARNWLGWPGVLEWEDIDHHLKLRAKHDGTGRVLMTVSLRPDFREFDRELRGGIVLDAGQLDAIAAALRKLLPQGQELLIGAGTAKLIFASPTLEDDTTVVGVTYLNGTASGATSIWDELYCIPPGGRPHEFFRAMADDWRGWEGERVWRDTSGNSVWRASNDGISRVTLAIELLLRGDSPVELKLSGGLYVELGQLSHIADRLEKLFDRPDWVNLGPNAKRS
;
A
#
# COMPACT_ATOMS: atom_id res chain seq x y z
N MET A 1 -7.51 17.11 10.41
CA MET A 1 -6.26 16.71 11.11
C MET A 1 -5.09 17.24 10.30
N GLU A 2 -3.95 17.57 10.94
CA GLU A 2 -2.81 18.20 10.25
C GLU A 2 -1.48 17.60 10.75
N VAL A 3 -0.51 17.47 9.86
CA VAL A 3 0.88 17.07 10.18
C VAL A 3 1.82 18.09 9.55
N GLU A 4 2.68 18.70 10.36
CA GLU A 4 3.69 19.67 9.93
C GLU A 4 5.09 19.05 10.07
N LEU A 5 5.93 19.21 9.05
CA LEU A 5 7.31 18.74 8.96
C LEU A 5 8.23 19.91 8.71
N GLY A 6 9.49 19.81 9.18
CA GLY A 6 10.52 20.82 8.95
C GLY A 6 10.75 21.71 10.18
N ASN A 7 11.40 22.86 9.95
CA ASN A 7 11.81 23.80 10.99
C ASN A 7 11.58 25.25 10.53
N GLU A 8 12.19 26.22 11.22
CA GLU A 8 12.06 27.65 10.89
C GLU A 8 12.56 28.01 9.48
N GLY A 9 13.41 27.19 8.86
CA GLY A 9 13.94 27.42 7.50
C GLY A 9 13.04 26.91 6.38
N GLY A 10 12.10 26.02 6.68
CA GLY A 10 11.17 25.47 5.70
C GLY A 10 10.22 24.49 6.33
N LYS A 11 8.95 24.54 5.93
CA LYS A 11 7.85 23.72 6.46
C LYS A 11 7.05 23.08 5.33
N LEU A 12 6.76 21.80 5.52
CA LEU A 12 5.82 21.06 4.69
C LEU A 12 4.66 20.62 5.57
N ARG A 13 3.44 20.94 5.16
CA ARG A 13 2.24 20.68 5.93
C ARG A 13 1.28 19.85 5.11
N PHE A 14 0.75 18.80 5.73
CA PHE A 14 -0.31 17.96 5.20
C PHE A 14 -1.57 18.19 6.02
N GLU A 15 -2.59 18.71 5.38
CA GLU A 15 -3.88 18.98 5.99
C GLU A 15 -4.92 18.03 5.39
N GLN A 16 -5.58 17.25 6.24
CA GLN A 16 -6.66 16.37 5.83
C GLN A 16 -7.91 17.21 5.54
N VAL A 17 -8.32 17.24 4.28
CA VAL A 17 -9.52 17.93 3.82
C VAL A 17 -10.73 17.02 3.94
N GLU A 18 -10.64 15.82 3.37
CA GLU A 18 -11.71 14.85 3.32
C GLU A 18 -11.14 13.43 3.39
N THR A 19 -11.87 12.51 3.99
CA THR A 19 -11.49 11.09 4.04
C THR A 19 -12.67 10.25 3.61
N HIS A 20 -12.43 9.40 2.62
CA HIS A 20 -13.30 8.32 2.20
C HIS A 20 -12.74 6.99 2.70
N SER A 21 -13.49 5.91 2.52
CA SER A 21 -13.05 4.57 2.95
C SER A 21 -11.74 4.13 2.29
N GLU A 22 -11.43 4.64 1.12
CA GLU A 22 -10.34 4.19 0.25
C GLU A 22 -9.23 5.22 0.09
N PHE A 23 -9.55 6.52 0.16
CA PHE A 23 -8.57 7.58 0.00
C PHE A 23 -8.83 8.77 0.89
N THR A 24 -7.76 9.48 1.16
CA THR A 24 -7.79 10.77 1.85
C THR A 24 -7.36 11.86 0.88
N HIS A 25 -8.17 12.88 0.78
CA HIS A 25 -7.81 14.13 0.12
C HIS A 25 -6.97 14.96 1.09
N LEU A 26 -5.77 15.28 0.70
CA LEU A 26 -4.83 16.10 1.45
C LEU A 26 -4.55 17.40 0.71
N LEU A 27 -4.64 18.52 1.40
CA LEU A 27 -4.05 19.77 0.97
C LEU A 27 -2.60 19.81 1.49
N VAL A 28 -1.65 19.88 0.57
CA VAL A 28 -0.22 19.98 0.88
C VAL A 28 0.24 21.39 0.70
N ARG A 29 0.89 21.96 1.72
CA ARG A 29 1.45 23.31 1.69
C ARG A 29 2.94 23.26 1.97
N LEU A 30 3.71 23.93 1.13
CA LEU A 30 5.12 24.18 1.33
C LEU A 30 5.32 25.66 1.63
N ASP A 31 6.07 25.93 2.70
CA ASP A 31 6.58 27.27 3.04
C ASP A 31 8.10 27.13 3.22
N ASP A 32 8.86 27.81 2.37
CA ASP A 32 10.34 27.79 2.36
C ASP A 32 10.87 29.22 2.61
N GLY A 33 10.34 29.87 3.67
CA GLY A 33 10.84 31.14 4.20
C GLY A 33 10.74 32.37 3.28
N GLY A 34 10.53 32.19 2.01
CA GLY A 34 10.36 33.27 1.02
C GLY A 34 9.36 32.93 -0.07
N PHE A 35 9.00 31.68 -0.15
CA PHE A 35 8.05 31.16 -1.13
C PHE A 35 7.06 30.24 -0.43
N SER A 36 5.79 30.33 -0.80
CA SER A 36 4.78 29.41 -0.33
C SER A 36 3.91 28.97 -1.50
N GLY A 37 3.43 27.72 -1.43
CA GLY A 37 2.49 27.19 -2.38
C GLY A 37 1.79 25.97 -1.84
N SER A 38 0.71 25.59 -2.50
CA SER A 38 -0.06 24.41 -2.12
C SER A 38 -0.54 23.66 -3.33
N THR A 39 -0.79 22.36 -3.12
CA THR A 39 -1.42 21.48 -4.09
C THR A 39 -2.30 20.49 -3.36
N ASP A 40 -3.25 19.92 -4.07
CA ASP A 40 -4.09 18.85 -3.59
C ASP A 40 -3.53 17.51 -4.06
N ILE A 41 -3.53 16.51 -3.18
CA ILE A 41 -3.17 15.14 -3.50
C ILE A 41 -4.21 14.16 -2.97
N TRP A 42 -4.30 13.02 -3.62
CA TRP A 42 -5.13 11.91 -3.19
C TRP A 42 -4.24 10.76 -2.75
N GLU A 43 -4.38 10.36 -1.48
CA GLU A 43 -3.62 9.27 -0.86
C GLU A 43 -4.50 8.07 -0.56
N GLY A 44 -4.07 6.90 -1.01
CA GLY A 44 -4.79 5.63 -0.87
C GLY A 44 -4.89 4.89 -2.19
N GLY A 45 -5.84 3.97 -2.32
CA GLY A 45 -6.13 3.31 -3.60
C GLY A 45 -5.17 2.18 -4.02
N GLY A 46 -4.32 1.69 -3.14
CA GLY A 46 -3.70 0.35 -3.24
C GLY A 46 -2.63 0.09 -4.30
N MET A 47 -2.36 0.98 -5.26
CA MET A 47 -1.44 0.69 -6.37
C MET A 47 -0.03 1.26 -6.25
N ARG A 48 0.26 2.12 -5.28
CA ARG A 48 1.60 2.69 -5.04
C ARG A 48 1.92 2.76 -3.55
N PRO A 49 3.22 2.83 -3.18
CA PRO A 49 3.59 3.10 -1.80
C PRO A 49 2.94 4.40 -1.36
N THR A 50 2.12 4.35 -0.33
CA THR A 50 1.50 5.52 0.26
C THR A 50 2.54 6.39 0.99
N LEU A 51 2.20 7.62 1.29
CA LEU A 51 3.07 8.59 1.96
C LEU A 51 3.61 8.07 3.31
N ALA A 52 2.76 7.42 4.13
CA ALA A 52 3.19 6.90 5.42
C ALA A 52 4.27 5.80 5.31
N PRO A 53 4.17 4.77 4.46
CA PRO A 53 5.23 3.81 4.19
C PRO A 53 6.56 4.43 3.75
N PHE A 54 6.54 5.52 2.96
CA PHE A 54 7.75 6.23 2.60
C PHE A 54 8.47 6.80 3.83
N PHE A 55 7.75 7.48 4.72
CA PHE A 55 8.34 8.00 5.96
C PHE A 55 8.76 6.88 6.93
N GLU A 56 8.06 5.75 6.95
CA GLU A 56 8.47 4.56 7.71
C GLU A 56 9.77 3.95 7.19
N GLU A 57 9.99 3.99 5.89
CA GLU A 57 11.25 3.57 5.28
C GLU A 57 12.40 4.50 5.70
N LEU A 58 12.18 5.82 5.66
CA LEU A 58 13.16 6.78 6.18
C LEU A 58 13.48 6.53 7.67
N ALA A 59 12.44 6.30 8.49
CA ALA A 59 12.59 6.02 9.92
C ALA A 59 13.37 4.73 10.19
N ARG A 60 13.07 3.65 9.48
CA ARG A 60 13.81 2.38 9.60
C ARG A 60 15.30 2.53 9.28
N ASN A 61 15.63 3.45 8.39
CA ASN A 61 17.00 3.71 7.93
C ASN A 61 17.62 4.96 8.60
N TRP A 62 17.16 5.33 9.80
CA TRP A 62 17.55 6.58 10.47
C TRP A 62 19.07 6.79 10.66
N LEU A 63 19.87 5.70 10.66
CA LEU A 63 21.34 5.74 10.69
C LEU A 63 21.95 6.22 9.36
N GLY A 64 21.17 6.27 8.29
CA GLY A 64 21.56 6.73 6.98
C GLY A 64 21.35 5.69 5.87
N TRP A 65 21.26 6.20 4.66
CA TRP A 65 21.15 5.43 3.42
C TRP A 65 21.98 6.05 2.31
N PRO A 66 22.46 5.25 1.34
CA PRO A 66 23.18 5.78 0.19
C PRO A 66 22.20 6.39 -0.82
N GLY A 67 22.59 7.51 -1.43
CA GLY A 67 21.83 8.12 -2.52
C GLY A 67 20.61 8.91 -2.07
N VAL A 68 19.54 8.84 -2.86
CA VAL A 68 18.29 9.59 -2.66
C VAL A 68 17.15 8.61 -2.69
N LEU A 69 16.26 8.67 -1.71
CA LEU A 69 14.96 7.99 -1.73
C LEU A 69 13.93 8.97 -2.27
N GLU A 70 13.06 8.48 -3.15
CA GLU A 70 12.05 9.28 -3.83
C GLU A 70 10.66 8.71 -3.63
N TRP A 71 9.70 9.60 -3.50
CA TRP A 71 8.28 9.29 -3.50
C TRP A 71 7.54 10.35 -4.33
N GLU A 72 6.51 9.94 -5.03
CA GLU A 72 5.69 10.81 -5.87
C GLU A 72 4.25 10.30 -5.84
N ASP A 73 3.28 11.21 -5.73
CA ASP A 73 1.87 10.84 -5.81
C ASP A 73 1.47 10.43 -7.24
N ILE A 74 0.28 9.82 -7.36
CA ILE A 74 -0.17 9.23 -8.62
C ILE A 74 -0.40 10.27 -9.71
N ASP A 75 -0.83 11.48 -9.33
CA ASP A 75 -1.14 12.57 -10.23
C ASP A 75 0.07 13.48 -10.51
N HIS A 76 1.24 13.14 -9.94
CA HIS A 76 2.49 13.91 -10.06
C HIS A 76 2.41 15.33 -9.50
N HIS A 77 1.46 15.60 -8.59
CA HIS A 77 1.29 16.91 -7.95
C HIS A 77 2.31 17.15 -6.83
N LEU A 78 2.76 16.10 -6.15
CA LEU A 78 3.77 16.16 -5.09
C LEU A 78 4.88 15.14 -5.34
N LYS A 79 6.12 15.63 -5.34
CA LYS A 79 7.30 14.77 -5.33
C LYS A 79 8.19 15.10 -4.14
N LEU A 80 8.61 14.06 -3.40
CA LEU A 80 9.52 14.14 -2.28
C LEU A 80 10.83 13.41 -2.63
N ARG A 81 11.96 14.04 -2.33
CA ARG A 81 13.29 13.44 -2.49
C ARG A 81 14.06 13.61 -1.20
N ALA A 82 14.40 12.52 -0.53
CA ALA A 82 15.05 12.50 0.76
C ALA A 82 16.50 12.02 0.63
N LYS A 83 17.44 12.78 1.18
CA LYS A 83 18.86 12.44 1.26
C LYS A 83 19.34 12.56 2.70
N HIS A 84 19.94 11.50 3.22
CA HIS A 84 20.58 11.54 4.54
C HIS A 84 21.96 12.20 4.44
N ASP A 85 22.28 13.12 5.35
CA ASP A 85 23.54 13.87 5.34
C ASP A 85 24.72 13.16 6.03
N GLY A 86 24.44 12.00 6.65
CA GLY A 86 25.42 11.24 7.43
C GLY A 86 25.61 11.73 8.86
N THR A 87 24.95 12.82 9.28
CA THR A 87 25.08 13.43 10.61
C THR A 87 23.79 13.43 11.43
N GLY A 88 22.76 12.67 10.96
CA GLY A 88 21.47 12.56 11.62
C GLY A 88 20.42 13.53 11.11
N ARG A 89 20.64 14.14 9.94
CA ARG A 89 19.66 15.00 9.27
C ARG A 89 19.26 14.42 7.93
N VAL A 90 18.01 14.64 7.58
CA VAL A 90 17.43 14.31 6.28
C VAL A 90 17.14 15.61 5.55
N LEU A 91 17.79 15.82 4.42
CA LEU A 91 17.53 16.90 3.50
C LEU A 91 16.41 16.43 2.55
N MET A 92 15.26 17.06 2.64
CA MET A 92 14.12 16.71 1.79
C MET A 92 13.85 17.83 0.81
N THR A 93 13.94 17.52 -0.48
CA THR A 93 13.46 18.39 -1.56
C THR A 93 12.01 18.08 -1.83
N VAL A 94 11.18 19.10 -1.86
CA VAL A 94 9.75 19.04 -2.12
C VAL A 94 9.47 19.75 -3.44
N SER A 95 8.76 19.10 -4.33
CA SER A 95 8.27 19.70 -5.59
C SER A 95 6.75 19.63 -5.59
N LEU A 96 6.10 20.77 -5.69
CA LEU A 96 4.65 20.91 -5.86
C LEU A 96 4.34 21.31 -7.28
N ARG A 97 3.41 20.62 -7.93
CA ARG A 97 2.91 20.90 -9.28
C ARG A 97 1.40 21.03 -9.22
N PRO A 98 0.88 22.26 -9.12
CA PRO A 98 -0.56 22.47 -9.18
C PRO A 98 -1.03 22.26 -10.62
N ASP A 99 -2.03 21.45 -10.78
CA ASP A 99 -2.75 21.04 -11.99
C ASP A 99 -1.93 20.97 -13.30
N PHE A 100 -1.93 19.78 -13.89
CA PHE A 100 -1.11 19.36 -15.04
C PHE A 100 -1.49 20.03 -16.38
N ARG A 101 -2.57 20.82 -16.44
CA ARG A 101 -3.23 21.12 -17.73
C ARG A 101 -2.90 22.47 -18.34
N GLU A 102 -2.40 23.43 -17.61
CA GLU A 102 -2.26 24.79 -18.16
C GLU A 102 -0.86 25.36 -18.26
N PHE A 103 0.08 25.03 -17.36
CA PHE A 103 1.46 25.52 -17.43
C PHE A 103 2.40 24.61 -16.63
N ASP A 104 3.64 24.50 -17.11
CA ASP A 104 4.76 23.83 -16.42
C ASP A 104 5.18 24.60 -15.14
N ARG A 105 4.23 24.75 -14.20
CA ARG A 105 4.48 25.43 -12.93
C ARG A 105 4.92 24.41 -11.89
N GLU A 106 6.13 24.58 -11.41
CA GLU A 106 6.67 23.80 -10.30
C GLU A 106 7.15 24.75 -9.22
N LEU A 107 6.68 24.55 -7.98
CA LEU A 107 7.29 25.15 -6.82
C LEU A 107 8.22 24.12 -6.19
N ARG A 108 9.50 24.43 -6.10
CA ARG A 108 10.49 23.56 -5.48
C ARG A 108 11.11 24.26 -4.29
N GLY A 109 11.11 23.57 -3.15
CA GLY A 109 11.74 24.04 -1.92
C GLY A 109 12.38 22.89 -1.14
N GLY A 110 12.99 23.22 -0.01
CA GLY A 110 13.69 22.27 0.83
C GLY A 110 13.27 22.37 2.29
N ILE A 111 13.16 21.22 2.94
CA ILE A 111 13.02 21.15 4.41
C ILE A 111 14.11 20.26 4.98
N VAL A 112 14.45 20.51 6.23
CA VAL A 112 15.41 19.70 6.98
C VAL A 112 14.68 19.02 8.12
N LEU A 113 14.83 17.71 8.21
CA LEU A 113 14.25 16.88 9.28
C LEU A 113 15.38 16.29 10.13
N ASP A 114 15.17 16.20 11.44
CA ASP A 114 16.04 15.39 12.28
C ASP A 114 15.66 13.91 12.16
N ALA A 115 16.65 13.05 11.95
CA ALA A 115 16.40 11.60 11.80
C ALA A 115 15.67 11.01 13.03
N GLY A 116 15.89 11.56 14.22
CA GLY A 116 15.20 11.17 15.44
C GLY A 116 13.69 11.52 15.49
N GLN A 117 13.20 12.34 14.56
CA GLN A 117 11.77 12.71 14.47
C GLN A 117 11.00 11.85 13.47
N LEU A 118 11.70 11.06 12.64
CA LEU A 118 11.08 10.32 11.53
C LEU A 118 10.02 9.32 12.00
N ASP A 119 10.23 8.62 13.13
CA ASP A 119 9.21 7.71 13.70
C ASP A 119 7.93 8.45 14.10
N ALA A 120 8.07 9.62 14.72
CA ALA A 120 6.92 10.44 15.13
C ALA A 120 6.16 10.98 13.91
N ILE A 121 6.89 11.40 12.86
CA ILE A 121 6.34 11.87 11.59
C ILE A 121 5.57 10.72 10.90
N ALA A 122 6.19 9.55 10.76
CA ALA A 122 5.56 8.38 10.16
C ALA A 122 4.27 7.99 10.90
N ALA A 123 4.30 7.98 12.24
CA ALA A 123 3.14 7.69 13.06
C ALA A 123 2.03 8.74 12.93
N ALA A 124 2.39 10.02 12.79
CA ALA A 124 1.42 11.11 12.59
C ALA A 124 0.77 11.03 11.21
N LEU A 125 1.55 10.80 10.15
CA LEU A 125 1.05 10.59 8.79
C LEU A 125 0.16 9.36 8.69
N ARG A 126 0.52 8.26 9.36
CA ARG A 126 -0.33 7.07 9.42
C ARG A 126 -1.71 7.34 10.04
N LYS A 127 -1.80 8.24 11.01
CA LYS A 127 -3.09 8.64 11.61
C LYS A 127 -3.90 9.58 10.70
N LEU A 128 -3.19 10.39 9.91
CA LEU A 128 -3.82 11.32 8.97
C LEU A 128 -4.46 10.60 7.78
N LEU A 129 -3.81 9.51 7.35
CA LEU A 129 -4.23 8.72 6.21
C LEU A 129 -5.27 7.68 6.61
N PRO A 130 -6.16 7.25 5.71
CA PRO A 130 -7.08 6.17 6.00
C PRO A 130 -6.24 5.00 6.49
N GLN A 131 -6.66 4.42 7.62
CA GLN A 131 -6.12 3.16 8.06
C GLN A 131 -6.66 2.12 7.08
N GLY A 132 -6.08 2.07 5.90
CA GLY A 132 -6.40 1.03 4.95
C GLY A 132 -6.36 -0.31 5.68
N GLN A 133 -7.35 -1.15 5.45
CA GLN A 133 -7.38 -2.48 6.06
C GLN A 133 -6.30 -3.34 5.41
N GLU A 134 -5.04 -2.93 5.57
CA GLU A 134 -3.93 -3.78 5.14
C GLU A 134 -3.97 -5.09 5.92
N LEU A 135 -3.99 -6.17 5.20
CA LEU A 135 -3.79 -7.50 5.78
C LEU A 135 -2.38 -7.97 5.49
N LEU A 136 -1.63 -8.20 6.56
CA LEU A 136 -0.29 -8.78 6.46
C LEU A 136 -0.35 -10.25 6.85
N ILE A 137 0.14 -11.11 5.96
CA ILE A 137 0.28 -12.56 6.17
C ILE A 137 1.77 -12.90 6.15
N GLY A 138 2.20 -13.74 7.09
CA GLY A 138 3.60 -14.16 7.25
C GLY A 138 4.33 -13.38 8.35
N ALA A 139 5.56 -13.77 8.59
CA ALA A 139 6.43 -13.22 9.63
C ALA A 139 7.88 -13.12 9.15
N GLY A 140 8.66 -12.28 9.82
CA GLY A 140 10.08 -12.08 9.49
C GLY A 140 10.25 -11.35 8.16
N THR A 141 11.13 -11.88 7.29
CA THR A 141 11.49 -11.26 6.01
C THR A 141 10.52 -11.58 4.87
N ALA A 142 9.74 -12.67 4.99
CA ALA A 142 8.77 -13.07 3.97
C ALA A 142 7.35 -12.66 4.39
N LYS A 143 6.71 -11.81 3.61
CA LYS A 143 5.39 -11.24 3.89
C LYS A 143 4.57 -11.11 2.63
N LEU A 144 3.27 -11.37 2.74
CA LEU A 144 2.27 -11.03 1.74
C LEU A 144 1.38 -9.94 2.32
N ILE A 145 1.29 -8.83 1.64
CA ILE A 145 0.54 -7.65 2.07
C ILE A 145 -0.59 -7.43 1.08
N PHE A 146 -1.80 -7.37 1.58
CA PHE A 146 -2.98 -6.94 0.84
C PHE A 146 -3.24 -5.49 1.19
N ALA A 147 -3.24 -4.63 0.22
CA ALA A 147 -3.59 -3.23 0.38
C ALA A 147 -5.11 -3.06 0.53
N SER A 148 -5.54 -1.88 0.94
CA SER A 148 -6.97 -1.54 0.93
C SER A 148 -7.56 -1.74 -0.46
N PRO A 149 -8.79 -2.27 -0.53
CA PRO A 149 -9.48 -2.42 -1.80
C PRO A 149 -9.78 -1.06 -2.42
N THR A 150 -9.74 -1.02 -3.74
CA THR A 150 -10.27 0.08 -4.56
C THR A 150 -11.43 -0.43 -5.40
N LEU A 151 -12.30 0.46 -5.81
CA LEU A 151 -13.40 0.13 -6.71
C LEU A 151 -13.12 0.74 -8.09
N GLU A 152 -12.93 -0.11 -9.09
CA GLU A 152 -12.74 0.29 -10.48
C GLU A 152 -13.86 -0.32 -11.33
N ASP A 153 -14.68 0.51 -11.99
CA ASP A 153 -15.77 0.07 -12.85
C ASP A 153 -16.64 -1.05 -12.24
N ASP A 154 -17.09 -0.87 -10.98
CA ASP A 154 -17.85 -1.87 -10.21
C ASP A 154 -17.07 -3.14 -9.81
N THR A 155 -15.78 -3.18 -10.05
CA THR A 155 -14.89 -4.29 -9.66
C THR A 155 -14.06 -3.92 -8.45
N THR A 156 -14.03 -4.78 -7.43
CA THR A 156 -13.13 -4.60 -6.30
C THR A 156 -11.73 -5.03 -6.70
N VAL A 157 -10.78 -4.10 -6.58
CA VAL A 157 -9.37 -4.33 -6.88
C VAL A 157 -8.56 -4.26 -5.59
N VAL A 158 -7.79 -5.29 -5.31
CA VAL A 158 -6.93 -5.36 -4.13
C VAL A 158 -5.48 -5.49 -4.56
N GLY A 159 -4.66 -4.52 -4.20
CA GLY A 159 -3.23 -4.59 -4.42
C GLY A 159 -2.60 -5.67 -3.54
N VAL A 160 -1.73 -6.49 -4.12
CA VAL A 160 -1.02 -7.54 -3.40
C VAL A 160 0.47 -7.38 -3.59
N THR A 161 1.18 -7.22 -2.48
CA THR A 161 2.65 -7.10 -2.48
C THR A 161 3.26 -8.29 -1.77
N TYR A 162 4.20 -8.96 -2.41
CA TYR A 162 5.03 -9.97 -1.78
C TYR A 162 6.42 -9.39 -1.51
N LEU A 163 6.88 -9.53 -0.26
CA LEU A 163 8.21 -9.14 0.19
C LEU A 163 8.97 -10.39 0.63
N ASN A 164 10.25 -10.48 0.28
CA ASN A 164 11.15 -11.52 0.80
C ASN A 164 12.58 -10.96 0.90
N GLY A 165 12.91 -10.43 2.07
CA GLY A 165 14.19 -9.76 2.28
C GLY A 165 14.32 -8.51 1.40
N THR A 166 15.24 -8.59 0.40
CA THR A 166 15.50 -7.49 -0.55
C THR A 166 14.66 -7.58 -1.84
N ALA A 167 13.96 -8.70 -2.05
CA ALA A 167 13.10 -8.87 -3.21
C ALA A 167 11.66 -8.46 -2.89
N SER A 168 11.05 -7.69 -3.77
CA SER A 168 9.64 -7.32 -3.68
C SER A 168 8.99 -7.28 -5.05
N GLY A 169 7.69 -7.56 -5.08
CA GLY A 169 6.87 -7.41 -6.26
C GLY A 169 5.42 -7.23 -5.87
N ALA A 170 4.70 -6.48 -6.68
CA ALA A 170 3.31 -6.19 -6.45
C ALA A 170 2.47 -6.48 -7.69
N THR A 171 1.22 -6.89 -7.48
CA THR A 171 0.20 -7.07 -8.51
C THR A 171 -1.15 -6.72 -7.93
N SER A 172 -2.19 -6.68 -8.75
CA SER A 172 -3.56 -6.47 -8.30
C SER A 172 -4.39 -7.74 -8.49
N ILE A 173 -5.23 -8.05 -7.52
CA ILE A 173 -6.27 -9.07 -7.60
C ILE A 173 -7.60 -8.37 -7.89
N TRP A 174 -8.28 -8.81 -8.92
CA TRP A 174 -9.57 -8.28 -9.36
C TRP A 174 -10.67 -9.22 -8.91
N ASP A 175 -11.61 -8.73 -8.08
CA ASP A 175 -12.81 -9.45 -7.70
C ASP A 175 -13.99 -8.94 -8.53
N GLU A 176 -14.13 -9.47 -9.73
CA GLU A 176 -15.25 -9.17 -10.60
C GLU A 176 -16.53 -9.84 -10.08
N LEU A 177 -17.65 -9.11 -10.13
CA LEU A 177 -18.94 -9.57 -9.60
C LEU A 177 -19.40 -10.93 -10.20
N TYR A 178 -19.00 -11.18 -11.43
CA TYR A 178 -19.46 -12.33 -12.22
C TYR A 178 -18.37 -13.35 -12.56
N CYS A 179 -17.11 -13.08 -12.18
CA CYS A 179 -15.98 -13.96 -12.44
C CYS A 179 -15.33 -14.42 -11.14
N ILE A 180 -15.77 -15.57 -10.63
CA ILE A 180 -15.13 -16.21 -9.49
C ILE A 180 -13.87 -16.91 -10.00
N PRO A 181 -12.68 -16.63 -9.42
CA PRO A 181 -11.44 -17.30 -9.81
C PRO A 181 -11.53 -18.83 -9.67
N PRO A 182 -10.78 -19.58 -10.46
CA PRO A 182 -10.60 -21.01 -10.20
C PRO A 182 -10.03 -21.23 -8.78
N GLY A 183 -10.78 -21.88 -7.90
CA GLY A 183 -10.43 -22.06 -6.49
C GLY A 183 -11.11 -21.08 -5.54
N GLY A 184 -12.12 -20.33 -6.02
CA GLY A 184 -12.90 -19.40 -5.21
C GLY A 184 -12.21 -18.06 -4.97
N ARG A 185 -12.78 -17.24 -4.09
CA ARG A 185 -12.17 -15.99 -3.65
C ARG A 185 -10.98 -16.23 -2.71
N PRO A 186 -10.07 -15.27 -2.52
CA PRO A 186 -8.92 -15.42 -1.63
C PRO A 186 -9.30 -15.88 -0.22
N HIS A 187 -10.36 -15.35 0.37
CA HIS A 187 -10.81 -15.75 1.71
C HIS A 187 -11.31 -17.19 1.76
N GLU A 188 -11.97 -17.68 0.70
CA GLU A 188 -12.45 -19.07 0.62
C GLU A 188 -11.28 -20.07 0.58
N PHE A 189 -10.18 -19.70 -0.10
CA PHE A 189 -8.96 -20.50 -0.12
C PHE A 189 -8.38 -20.69 1.30
N PHE A 190 -8.29 -19.59 2.07
CA PHE A 190 -7.83 -19.67 3.46
C PHE A 190 -8.84 -20.36 4.38
N ARG A 191 -10.13 -20.17 4.15
CA ARG A 191 -11.22 -20.84 4.90
C ARG A 191 -11.16 -22.34 4.72
N ALA A 192 -11.02 -22.81 3.49
CA ALA A 192 -10.90 -24.25 3.21
C ALA A 192 -9.68 -24.88 3.91
N MET A 193 -8.57 -24.15 4.02
CA MET A 193 -7.41 -24.62 4.79
C MET A 193 -7.68 -24.65 6.30
N ALA A 194 -8.41 -23.66 6.81
CA ALA A 194 -8.79 -23.58 8.22
C ALA A 194 -9.76 -24.70 8.63
N ASP A 195 -10.70 -25.04 7.75
CA ASP A 195 -11.66 -26.13 7.98
C ASP A 195 -10.97 -27.50 8.06
N ASP A 196 -9.91 -27.67 7.28
CA ASP A 196 -9.07 -28.88 7.28
C ASP A 196 -7.85 -28.75 8.21
N TRP A 197 -8.04 -28.14 9.37
CA TRP A 197 -6.97 -27.88 10.35
C TRP A 197 -6.16 -29.13 10.80
N ARG A 198 -6.71 -30.34 10.59
CA ARG A 198 -6.00 -31.60 10.84
C ARG A 198 -5.01 -31.98 9.77
N GLY A 199 -4.94 -31.19 8.70
CA GLY A 199 -4.09 -31.38 7.54
C GLY A 199 -4.84 -31.95 6.35
N TRP A 200 -4.22 -31.81 5.19
CA TRP A 200 -4.69 -32.34 3.90
C TRP A 200 -3.51 -32.96 3.15
N GLU A 201 -3.79 -33.84 2.23
CA GLU A 201 -2.78 -34.40 1.35
C GLU A 201 -2.55 -33.53 0.11
N GLY A 202 -1.28 -33.41 -0.31
CA GLY A 202 -0.89 -32.70 -1.50
C GLY A 202 -0.90 -31.19 -1.38
N GLU A 203 -1.11 -30.53 -2.49
CA GLU A 203 -1.06 -29.08 -2.65
C GLU A 203 -2.46 -28.53 -2.94
N ARG A 204 -2.82 -27.41 -2.31
CA ARG A 204 -3.97 -26.58 -2.69
C ARG A 204 -3.48 -25.42 -3.51
N VAL A 205 -4.18 -25.13 -4.58
CA VAL A 205 -3.79 -24.08 -5.52
C VAL A 205 -4.92 -23.08 -5.68
N TRP A 206 -4.59 -21.82 -5.52
CA TRP A 206 -5.45 -20.69 -5.86
C TRP A 206 -4.81 -19.87 -6.99
N ARG A 207 -5.64 -19.34 -7.89
CA ARG A 207 -5.22 -18.45 -8.98
C ARG A 207 -6.23 -17.32 -9.09
N ASP A 208 -5.76 -16.11 -9.28
CA ASP A 208 -6.65 -15.01 -9.65
C ASP A 208 -7.18 -15.17 -11.10
N THR A 209 -8.22 -14.42 -11.43
CA THR A 209 -8.86 -14.50 -12.76
C THR A 209 -7.94 -14.07 -13.90
N SER A 210 -7.04 -13.11 -13.64
CA SER A 210 -6.07 -12.62 -14.62
C SER A 210 -4.83 -13.53 -14.75
N GLY A 211 -4.64 -14.47 -13.82
CA GLY A 211 -3.47 -15.34 -13.74
C GLY A 211 -2.18 -14.63 -13.28
N ASN A 212 -2.30 -13.40 -12.79
CA ASN A 212 -1.15 -12.62 -12.32
C ASN A 212 -0.67 -13.04 -10.92
N SER A 213 -1.50 -13.75 -10.16
CA SER A 213 -1.16 -14.26 -8.85
C SER A 213 -1.54 -15.73 -8.73
N VAL A 214 -0.58 -16.56 -8.31
CA VAL A 214 -0.78 -17.98 -8.06
C VAL A 214 -0.22 -18.33 -6.70
N TRP A 215 -1.07 -18.92 -5.84
CA TRP A 215 -0.67 -19.38 -4.52
C TRP A 215 -0.81 -20.88 -4.42
N ARG A 216 0.19 -21.51 -3.82
CA ARG A 216 0.19 -22.95 -3.54
C ARG A 216 0.42 -23.17 -2.05
N ALA A 217 -0.46 -23.92 -1.42
CA ALA A 217 -0.38 -24.21 -0.01
C ALA A 217 -0.17 -25.71 0.21
N SER A 218 0.82 -26.03 1.04
CA SER A 218 1.03 -27.37 1.56
C SER A 218 1.17 -27.29 3.09
N ASN A 219 0.72 -28.31 3.82
CA ASN A 219 0.88 -28.35 5.27
C ASN A 219 1.96 -29.35 5.67
N ASP A 220 2.59 -29.13 6.83
CA ASP A 220 3.61 -30.00 7.40
C ASP A 220 3.04 -31.16 8.22
N GLY A 221 1.69 -31.24 8.33
CA GLY A 221 0.99 -32.22 9.13
C GLY A 221 1.08 -31.99 10.65
N ILE A 222 1.65 -30.87 11.09
CA ILE A 222 1.86 -30.54 12.51
C ILE A 222 1.17 -29.21 12.88
N SER A 223 1.66 -28.10 12.38
CA SER A 223 1.16 -26.77 12.78
C SER A 223 1.30 -25.67 11.75
N ARG A 224 1.98 -25.93 10.62
CA ARG A 224 2.34 -24.90 9.66
C ARG A 224 1.87 -25.21 8.27
N VAL A 225 1.51 -24.14 7.57
CA VAL A 225 1.26 -24.13 6.14
C VAL A 225 2.40 -23.39 5.47
N THR A 226 3.02 -24.02 4.48
CA THR A 226 3.89 -23.34 3.55
C THR A 226 3.05 -22.78 2.42
N LEU A 227 3.08 -21.46 2.25
CA LEU A 227 2.39 -20.77 1.17
C LEU A 227 3.45 -20.32 0.15
N ALA A 228 3.54 -21.01 -0.99
CA ALA A 228 4.33 -20.60 -2.12
C ALA A 228 3.55 -19.62 -2.97
N ILE A 229 4.18 -18.49 -3.34
CA ILE A 229 3.57 -17.36 -4.03
C ILE A 229 4.31 -17.14 -5.33
N GLU A 230 3.57 -16.98 -6.41
CA GLU A 230 4.06 -16.54 -7.71
C GLU A 230 3.27 -15.30 -8.13
N LEU A 231 3.97 -14.20 -8.40
CA LEU A 231 3.43 -12.98 -8.97
C LEU A 231 3.99 -12.78 -10.37
N LEU A 232 3.11 -12.55 -11.33
CA LEU A 232 3.45 -12.15 -12.68
C LEU A 232 3.31 -10.63 -12.78
N LEU A 233 4.43 -9.97 -13.02
CA LEU A 233 4.49 -8.53 -13.15
C LEU A 233 4.45 -8.19 -14.64
N ARG A 234 3.28 -7.72 -15.09
CA ARG A 234 3.09 -7.25 -16.46
C ARG A 234 3.21 -5.74 -16.46
N GLY A 235 4.31 -5.24 -17.03
CA GLY A 235 4.46 -3.81 -17.32
C GLY A 235 4.24 -3.55 -18.82
N ASP A 236 4.45 -2.33 -19.25
CA ASP A 236 4.40 -1.93 -20.68
C ASP A 236 5.52 -2.58 -21.51
N SER A 237 6.42 -3.32 -20.87
CA SER A 237 7.50 -4.08 -21.51
C SER A 237 6.99 -5.43 -22.04
N PRO A 238 7.45 -5.91 -23.22
CA PRO A 238 7.15 -7.25 -23.69
C PRO A 238 7.80 -8.36 -22.82
N VAL A 239 8.58 -7.98 -21.81
CA VAL A 239 9.22 -8.92 -20.88
C VAL A 239 8.32 -9.14 -19.69
N GLU A 240 7.85 -10.36 -19.53
CA GLU A 240 7.11 -10.80 -18.35
C GLU A 240 8.09 -11.07 -17.20
N LEU A 241 7.93 -10.36 -16.08
CA LEU A 241 8.71 -10.59 -14.88
C LEU A 241 7.92 -11.50 -13.94
N LYS A 242 8.57 -12.56 -13.46
CA LYS A 242 8.00 -13.45 -12.46
C LYS A 242 8.76 -13.34 -11.15
N LEU A 243 8.05 -13.01 -10.08
CA LEU A 243 8.55 -13.11 -8.72
C LEU A 243 7.97 -14.35 -8.06
N SER A 244 8.82 -15.21 -7.52
CA SER A 244 8.40 -16.41 -6.80
C SER A 244 9.06 -16.49 -5.44
N GLY A 245 8.32 -16.98 -4.46
CA GLY A 245 8.85 -17.20 -3.11
C GLY A 245 7.82 -17.87 -2.21
N GLY A 246 8.13 -17.97 -0.93
CA GLY A 246 7.23 -18.61 0.02
C GLY A 246 7.30 -17.97 1.40
N LEU A 247 6.27 -18.20 2.18
CA LEU A 247 6.16 -17.82 3.59
C LEU A 247 5.48 -18.92 4.37
N TYR A 248 5.60 -18.85 5.68
CA TYR A 248 4.95 -19.78 6.60
C TYR A 248 3.77 -19.09 7.29
N VAL A 249 2.68 -19.85 7.44
CA VAL A 249 1.48 -19.45 8.17
C VAL A 249 1.18 -20.51 9.22
N GLU A 250 0.95 -20.11 10.44
CA GLU A 250 0.49 -21.02 11.48
C GLU A 250 -0.96 -21.43 11.22
N LEU A 251 -1.29 -22.71 11.37
CA LEU A 251 -2.66 -23.23 11.16
C LEU A 251 -3.71 -22.46 11.97
N GLY A 252 -3.38 -22.08 13.22
CA GLY A 252 -4.26 -21.29 14.06
C GLY A 252 -4.57 -19.87 13.57
N GLN A 253 -3.82 -19.35 12.60
CA GLN A 253 -4.05 -18.02 12.01
C GLN A 253 -4.98 -18.05 10.79
N LEU A 254 -5.21 -19.21 10.18
CA LEU A 254 -5.92 -19.32 8.89
C LEU A 254 -7.34 -18.79 8.95
N SER A 255 -8.11 -19.09 10.00
CA SER A 255 -9.47 -18.56 10.17
C SER A 255 -9.47 -17.04 10.28
N HIS A 256 -8.55 -16.47 11.05
CA HIS A 256 -8.43 -15.03 11.21
C HIS A 256 -8.04 -14.35 9.89
N ILE A 257 -7.12 -14.95 9.13
CA ILE A 257 -6.73 -14.48 7.79
C ILE A 257 -7.93 -14.51 6.84
N ALA A 258 -8.69 -15.63 6.85
CA ALA A 258 -9.89 -15.75 6.04
C ALA A 258 -10.92 -14.66 6.37
N ASP A 259 -11.22 -14.44 7.66
CA ASP A 259 -12.18 -13.43 8.11
C ASP A 259 -11.75 -11.99 7.70
N ARG A 260 -10.45 -11.71 7.75
CA ARG A 260 -9.93 -10.41 7.35
C ARG A 260 -9.93 -10.22 5.83
N LEU A 261 -9.60 -11.27 5.07
CA LEU A 261 -9.69 -11.23 3.61
C LEU A 261 -11.15 -11.07 3.16
N GLU A 262 -12.09 -11.80 3.77
CA GLU A 262 -13.51 -11.65 3.48
C GLU A 262 -13.95 -10.19 3.61
N LYS A 263 -13.64 -9.55 4.75
CA LYS A 263 -13.94 -8.13 4.97
C LYS A 263 -13.23 -7.19 3.99
N LEU A 264 -12.03 -7.56 3.53
CA LEU A 264 -11.27 -6.76 2.57
C LEU A 264 -11.92 -6.79 1.18
N PHE A 265 -12.53 -7.92 0.81
CA PHE A 265 -13.22 -8.11 -0.46
C PHE A 265 -14.72 -7.86 -0.37
N ASP A 266 -15.27 -7.65 0.84
CA ASP A 266 -16.66 -7.22 1.01
C ASP A 266 -16.84 -5.84 0.41
N ARG A 267 -17.87 -5.72 -0.43
CA ARG A 267 -18.21 -4.43 -1.02
C ARG A 267 -18.71 -3.47 0.06
N PRO A 268 -18.27 -2.22 0.05
CA PRO A 268 -18.85 -1.19 0.89
C PRO A 268 -20.37 -1.11 0.68
N ASP A 269 -21.14 -0.93 1.76
CA ASP A 269 -22.62 -0.89 1.72
C ASP A 269 -23.20 0.14 0.74
N TRP A 270 -22.45 1.19 0.40
CA TRP A 270 -22.89 2.21 -0.55
C TRP A 270 -22.93 1.73 -2.02
N VAL A 271 -22.24 0.65 -2.38
CA VAL A 271 -22.32 0.03 -3.72
C VAL A 271 -23.69 -0.62 -3.94
N ASN A 272 -24.38 -1.00 -2.86
CA ASN A 272 -25.73 -1.56 -2.90
C ASN A 272 -26.83 -0.49 -3.04
N LEU A 273 -26.49 0.79 -2.95
CA LEU A 273 -27.38 1.89 -3.24
C LEU A 273 -27.38 2.09 -4.76
N GLY A 274 -28.26 1.35 -5.45
CA GLY A 274 -28.44 1.48 -6.90
C GLY A 274 -28.64 2.92 -7.35
N PRO A 275 -28.56 3.22 -8.67
CA PRO A 275 -28.49 4.57 -9.25
C PRO A 275 -29.71 5.48 -8.91
N ASN A 276 -30.63 5.04 -8.08
CA ASN A 276 -31.84 5.75 -7.65
C ASN A 276 -31.88 6.19 -6.19
N ALA A 277 -30.81 6.09 -5.42
CA ALA A 277 -30.74 6.72 -4.11
C ALA A 277 -30.65 8.23 -4.31
N LYS A 278 -31.80 8.88 -4.50
CA LYS A 278 -31.93 10.33 -4.52
C LYS A 278 -31.36 10.89 -3.22
N ARG A 279 -30.38 11.77 -3.36
CA ARG A 279 -29.94 12.66 -2.30
C ARG A 279 -31.20 13.35 -1.73
N SER A 280 -31.57 13.00 -0.52
CA SER A 280 -32.51 13.73 0.31
C SER A 280 -31.76 14.66 1.24
#